data_b897f19047a6d1db59fd65c5e347e045
#
_entry.id   b897f19047a6d1db59fd65c5e347e045
#
_cell.length_a   1.000
_cell.length_b   1.000
_cell.length_c   1.000
_cell.angle_alpha   90.00
_cell.angle_beta   90.00
_cell.angle_gamma   90.00
#
_symmetry.space_group_name_H-M   'P 1'
#
loop_
_entity.id
_entity.type
_entity.pdbx_description
1 polymer ?
#
loop_
_entity_poly.entity_id
_entity_poly.type
_entity_poly.pdbx_seq_one_letter_code
_entity_poly.pdbx_strand_id
1 'polypeptide(L)'
;DTICIGYHANNSTDTVDTVLEKNVTVTHSVNLLEDSHNGKLCRLKGIAPLQLGNCSVAGWILGNPKCESLFSKESWSYIAETPNPENGTCYPGYFADYEELREQLSSVSSFERFEIFPKESSWPNHTVTKGVTTSCSHNGKSSFYRNLLWLTEKNGLYPNLSKSYVNNKEKEVLVLWGVHHPSNIRDQRAIYHTENAYVSVVSSHYSRRFTPEIAKRPKVRGQEGRINYYWTLLEPGDTIIFEANGNLIAPWYAFALSRGFGSGIITSNASMDECDAKCQTPQGAINSSLPFQNVHPVTIGECPKYVRSTKLRMVTGLRNIPSIQSRGLFGAIAGFIEGGWTGMIDGWYGYHHQNEQGSGYAADQKSTQNAINGITNKVNSVIEKMNTQFTAVGKEFNKLERRMENLNKKVDDGFLDIWTYNAELLVLLENGRTLDFHDSNVKNLYEKVKSQLKNNAKEIGNGCFEFYHKCNNECMESVKNGTYDYPKYSEESKLNRGKID
;
A
#
# COMPACT_ATOMS: atom_id res chain seq x y z
N ASP A 1 35.12 -49.03 3.53
CA ASP A 1 34.15 -48.32 2.69
C ASP A 1 33.04 -47.77 3.59
N THR A 2 32.68 -46.50 3.38
CA THR A 2 31.70 -45.79 4.22
C THR A 2 30.68 -45.04 3.38
N ILE A 3 29.50 -44.85 3.93
CA ILE A 3 28.50 -43.95 3.42
C ILE A 3 27.94 -43.10 4.59
N CYS A 4 27.88 -41.77 4.39
CA CYS A 4 27.37 -40.85 5.37
C CYS A 4 26.17 -40.13 4.81
N ILE A 5 25.24 -39.77 5.70
CA ILE A 5 24.06 -38.98 5.36
C ILE A 5 24.27 -37.58 5.93
N GLY A 6 23.96 -36.58 5.17
CA GLY A 6 24.14 -35.22 5.59
C GLY A 6 23.23 -34.23 4.87
N TYR A 7 23.43 -32.97 5.16
CA TYR A 7 22.68 -31.88 4.62
C TYR A 7 23.60 -30.72 4.18
N HIS A 8 23.06 -29.86 3.34
CA HIS A 8 23.77 -28.74 2.77
C HIS A 8 24.11 -27.67 3.82
N ALA A 9 25.27 -27.06 3.66
CA ALA A 9 25.65 -25.82 4.33
C ALA A 9 26.34 -24.90 3.33
N ASN A 10 26.33 -23.61 3.60
CA ASN A 10 26.97 -22.62 2.74
C ASN A 10 27.51 -21.44 3.57
N ASN A 11 27.88 -20.36 2.92
CA ASN A 11 28.41 -19.14 3.55
C ASN A 11 27.32 -18.09 3.85
N SER A 12 26.05 -18.43 3.78
CA SER A 12 24.94 -17.51 4.05
C SER A 12 24.98 -17.02 5.50
N THR A 13 24.69 -15.73 5.67
CA THR A 13 24.53 -15.09 6.97
C THR A 13 23.09 -14.71 7.26
N ASP A 14 22.14 -15.15 6.43
CA ASP A 14 20.72 -14.90 6.64
C ASP A 14 20.28 -15.47 7.98
N THR A 15 19.53 -14.68 8.74
CA THR A 15 19.01 -15.11 10.04
C THR A 15 17.49 -15.04 10.05
N VAL A 16 16.87 -15.97 10.74
CA VAL A 16 15.41 -16.02 10.96
C VAL A 16 15.15 -16.24 12.44
N ASP A 17 13.94 -15.90 12.86
CA ASP A 17 13.46 -16.18 14.21
C ASP A 17 12.39 -17.28 14.17
N THR A 18 12.33 -18.04 15.24
CA THR A 18 11.22 -18.97 15.52
C THR A 18 10.63 -18.60 16.88
N VAL A 19 9.57 -19.28 17.30
CA VAL A 19 8.99 -19.04 18.61
C VAL A 19 9.99 -19.37 19.73
N LEU A 20 10.77 -20.44 19.56
CA LEU A 20 11.69 -20.93 20.58
C LEU A 20 13.11 -20.38 20.44
N GLU A 21 13.51 -19.93 19.27
CA GLU A 21 14.88 -19.53 18.97
C GLU A 21 14.90 -18.18 18.25
N LYS A 22 15.94 -17.39 18.52
CA LYS A 22 16.19 -16.08 17.88
C LYS A 22 17.49 -16.10 17.08
N ASN A 23 17.53 -15.37 15.98
CA ASN A 23 18.74 -15.19 15.15
C ASN A 23 19.37 -16.54 14.72
N VAL A 24 18.53 -17.44 14.20
CA VAL A 24 18.98 -18.72 13.66
C VAL A 24 19.55 -18.47 12.26
N THR A 25 20.82 -18.77 12.05
CA THR A 25 21.45 -18.66 10.72
C THR A 25 20.95 -19.81 9.84
N VAL A 26 20.53 -19.47 8.64
CA VAL A 26 19.95 -20.44 7.68
C VAL A 26 20.63 -20.32 6.31
N THR A 27 20.56 -21.40 5.54
CA THR A 27 21.19 -21.44 4.20
C THR A 27 20.43 -20.62 3.18
N HIS A 28 19.11 -20.61 3.24
CA HIS A 28 18.23 -19.90 2.30
C HIS A 28 17.03 -19.35 3.05
N SER A 29 16.59 -18.19 2.63
CA SER A 29 15.37 -17.56 3.18
C SER A 29 14.78 -16.62 2.15
N VAL A 30 13.51 -16.25 2.34
CA VAL A 30 12.83 -15.25 1.53
C VAL A 30 12.40 -14.11 2.43
N ASN A 31 12.56 -12.90 1.94
CA ASN A 31 12.05 -11.71 2.62
C ASN A 31 10.60 -11.49 2.20
N LEU A 32 9.72 -11.28 3.17
CA LEU A 32 8.30 -11.00 2.92
C LEU A 32 7.95 -9.53 3.08
N LEU A 33 8.88 -8.72 3.56
CA LEU A 33 8.63 -7.32 3.90
C LEU A 33 9.39 -6.39 2.97
N GLU A 34 8.65 -5.51 2.30
CA GLU A 34 9.24 -4.43 1.50
C GLU A 34 9.42 -3.20 2.37
N ASP A 35 10.63 -2.70 2.45
CA ASP A 35 10.99 -1.51 3.24
C ASP A 35 11.51 -0.35 2.40
N SER A 36 11.60 -0.52 1.09
CA SER A 36 12.13 0.49 0.17
C SER A 36 11.07 1.07 -0.74
N HIS A 37 11.30 2.31 -1.16
CA HIS A 37 10.50 3.05 -2.12
C HIS A 37 11.42 3.93 -2.97
N ASN A 38 10.89 4.47 -4.06
CA ASN A 38 11.71 5.30 -4.98
C ASN A 38 11.76 6.79 -4.62
N GLY A 39 11.00 7.24 -3.62
CA GLY A 39 10.94 8.64 -3.22
C GLY A 39 10.25 9.56 -4.21
N LYS A 40 9.51 9.03 -5.18
CA LYS A 40 8.87 9.78 -6.27
C LYS A 40 7.39 9.46 -6.36
N LEU A 41 6.63 10.42 -6.92
CA LEU A 41 5.25 10.19 -7.34
C LEU A 41 5.29 9.64 -8.77
N CYS A 42 4.61 8.52 -8.99
CA CYS A 42 4.58 7.83 -10.27
C CYS A 42 3.17 7.77 -10.84
N ARG A 43 3.09 7.45 -12.13
CA ARG A 43 1.80 7.13 -12.75
C ARG A 43 1.34 5.76 -12.27
N LEU A 44 0.04 5.62 -12.05
CA LEU A 44 -0.58 4.34 -11.75
C LEU A 44 -1.33 3.86 -12.98
N LYS A 45 -1.06 2.64 -13.44
CA LYS A 45 -1.66 2.04 -14.66
C LYS A 45 -1.51 2.94 -15.88
N GLY A 46 -0.38 3.63 -16.00
CA GLY A 46 -0.10 4.54 -17.09
C GLY A 46 -0.82 5.89 -17.02
N ILE A 47 -1.57 6.17 -15.95
CA ILE A 47 -2.32 7.42 -15.78
C ILE A 47 -1.61 8.29 -14.75
N ALA A 48 -1.32 9.53 -15.13
CA ALA A 48 -0.66 10.47 -14.25
C ALA A 48 -1.57 10.96 -13.12
N PRO A 49 -1.03 11.32 -11.96
CA PRO A 49 -1.82 11.91 -10.89
C PRO A 49 -2.18 13.36 -11.21
N LEU A 50 -3.22 13.88 -10.55
CA LEU A 50 -3.49 15.30 -10.50
C LEU A 50 -2.63 15.92 -9.41
N GLN A 51 -1.60 16.65 -9.81
CA GLN A 51 -0.77 17.39 -8.86
C GLN A 51 -1.36 18.77 -8.61
N LEU A 52 -1.77 19.04 -7.38
CA LEU A 52 -2.35 20.32 -7.00
C LEU A 52 -1.29 21.42 -6.86
N GLY A 53 -0.02 21.06 -6.74
CA GLY A 53 1.06 22.03 -6.56
C GLY A 53 0.87 22.85 -5.30
N ASN A 54 0.85 24.18 -5.42
CA ASN A 54 0.59 25.05 -4.28
C ASN A 54 -0.90 25.23 -3.95
N CYS A 55 -1.79 24.55 -4.69
CA CYS A 55 -3.23 24.65 -4.49
C CYS A 55 -3.73 23.58 -3.52
N SER A 56 -4.69 23.98 -2.69
CA SER A 56 -5.45 23.03 -1.90
C SER A 56 -6.61 22.47 -2.72
N VAL A 57 -7.30 21.46 -2.20
CA VAL A 57 -8.53 20.96 -2.82
C VAL A 57 -9.57 22.09 -2.94
N ALA A 58 -9.68 22.96 -1.94
CA ALA A 58 -10.57 24.11 -1.99
C ALA A 58 -10.21 25.08 -3.11
N GLY A 59 -8.92 25.41 -3.25
CA GLY A 59 -8.45 26.28 -4.31
C GLY A 59 -8.67 25.71 -5.70
N TRP A 60 -8.50 24.43 -5.86
CA TRP A 60 -8.76 23.73 -7.11
C TRP A 60 -10.25 23.73 -7.47
N ILE A 61 -11.12 23.34 -6.52
CA ILE A 61 -12.57 23.19 -6.77
C ILE A 61 -13.27 24.55 -6.92
N LEU A 62 -12.88 25.54 -6.12
CA LEU A 62 -13.44 26.90 -6.22
C LEU A 62 -12.89 27.67 -7.43
N GLY A 63 -11.75 27.25 -7.94
CA GLY A 63 -11.11 27.95 -9.04
C GLY A 63 -10.33 29.18 -8.63
N ASN A 64 -9.51 29.07 -7.58
CA ASN A 64 -8.57 30.13 -7.21
C ASN A 64 -7.80 30.55 -8.46
N PRO A 65 -7.66 31.85 -8.74
CA PRO A 65 -6.99 32.32 -9.97
C PRO A 65 -5.58 31.76 -10.18
N LYS A 66 -4.87 31.45 -9.10
CA LYS A 66 -3.54 30.86 -9.16
C LYS A 66 -3.53 29.36 -9.46
N CYS A 67 -4.70 28.76 -9.57
CA CYS A 67 -4.88 27.32 -9.81
C CYS A 67 -5.45 27.01 -11.20
N GLU A 68 -5.44 27.98 -12.12
CA GLU A 68 -6.03 27.81 -13.46
C GLU A 68 -5.42 26.66 -14.27
N SER A 69 -4.14 26.38 -14.07
CA SER A 69 -3.46 25.30 -14.79
C SER A 69 -4.04 23.93 -14.51
N LEU A 70 -4.77 23.77 -13.42
CA LEU A 70 -5.39 22.51 -13.06
C LEU A 70 -6.64 22.19 -13.87
N PHE A 71 -7.25 23.18 -14.53
CA PHE A 71 -8.49 22.97 -15.29
C PHE A 71 -8.28 22.22 -16.60
N SER A 72 -7.08 22.16 -17.10
CA SER A 72 -6.75 21.42 -18.31
C SER A 72 -6.69 19.91 -18.10
N LYS A 73 -6.60 19.47 -16.85
CA LYS A 73 -6.54 18.04 -16.53
C LYS A 73 -7.90 17.54 -16.06
N GLU A 74 -8.48 16.62 -16.82
CA GLU A 74 -9.82 16.11 -16.60
C GLU A 74 -9.86 14.70 -15.99
N SER A 75 -8.76 13.98 -16.05
CA SER A 75 -8.67 12.62 -15.49
C SER A 75 -7.33 12.42 -14.79
N TRP A 76 -7.33 11.56 -13.78
CA TRP A 76 -6.14 11.27 -12.96
C TRP A 76 -6.28 9.91 -12.30
N SER A 77 -5.15 9.33 -11.91
CA SER A 77 -5.13 8.10 -11.15
C SER A 77 -5.32 8.34 -9.65
N TYR A 78 -4.82 9.44 -9.16
CA TYR A 78 -4.99 9.90 -7.78
C TYR A 78 -4.70 11.41 -7.72
N ILE A 79 -5.02 12.02 -6.58
CA ILE A 79 -4.78 13.45 -6.35
C ILE A 79 -3.63 13.58 -5.36
N ALA A 80 -2.60 14.37 -5.72
CA ALA A 80 -1.46 14.65 -4.87
C ALA A 80 -1.50 16.10 -4.40
N GLU A 81 -1.54 16.30 -3.09
CA GLU A 81 -1.58 17.60 -2.44
C GLU A 81 -0.32 17.78 -1.59
N THR A 82 0.23 18.99 -1.54
CA THR A 82 1.34 19.29 -0.63
C THR A 82 0.84 19.49 0.81
N PRO A 83 1.68 19.31 1.85
CA PRO A 83 1.22 19.39 3.24
C PRO A 83 0.64 20.75 3.66
N ASN A 84 1.16 21.86 3.15
CA ASN A 84 0.70 23.20 3.51
C ASN A 84 0.51 24.02 2.24
N PRO A 85 -0.59 23.79 1.48
CA PRO A 85 -0.82 24.52 0.26
C PRO A 85 -1.15 25.99 0.54
N GLU A 86 -0.58 26.91 -0.25
CA GLU A 86 -0.74 28.35 -0.08
C GLU A 86 -2.02 28.90 -0.72
N ASN A 87 -2.46 28.28 -1.81
CA ASN A 87 -3.57 28.77 -2.64
C ASN A 87 -4.85 27.98 -2.38
N GLY A 88 -5.61 28.40 -1.40
CA GLY A 88 -6.91 27.83 -1.07
C GLY A 88 -8.02 28.85 -1.28
N THR A 89 -8.79 29.12 -0.23
CA THR A 89 -9.79 30.17 -0.22
C THR A 89 -9.09 31.52 -0.16
N CYS A 90 -9.06 32.26 -1.26
CA CYS A 90 -8.41 33.58 -1.32
C CYS A 90 -9.26 34.66 -0.64
N TYR A 91 -10.57 34.56 -0.67
CA TYR A 91 -11.44 35.41 0.17
C TYR A 91 -11.74 34.61 1.45
N PRO A 92 -11.44 35.18 2.63
CA PRO A 92 -11.54 34.39 3.86
C PRO A 92 -12.98 33.99 4.17
N GLY A 93 -13.17 32.85 4.75
CA GLY A 93 -14.47 32.34 5.15
C GLY A 93 -14.42 30.86 5.49
N TYR A 94 -15.57 30.35 5.91
CA TYR A 94 -15.73 28.96 6.29
C TYR A 94 -16.17 28.12 5.09
N PHE A 95 -15.52 27.02 4.89
CA PHE A 95 -15.90 26.05 3.84
C PHE A 95 -16.68 24.92 4.53
N ALA A 96 -18.01 24.92 4.31
CA ALA A 96 -18.88 23.95 4.95
C ALA A 96 -18.65 22.53 4.45
N ASP A 97 -18.56 21.58 5.37
CA ASP A 97 -18.39 20.15 5.09
C ASP A 97 -17.21 19.88 4.16
N TYR A 98 -16.13 20.62 4.36
CA TYR A 98 -14.94 20.53 3.51
C TYR A 98 -14.31 19.13 3.54
N GLU A 99 -14.23 18.54 4.72
CA GLU A 99 -13.66 17.21 4.91
C GLU A 99 -14.50 16.14 4.19
N GLU A 100 -15.83 16.31 4.22
CA GLU A 100 -16.73 15.41 3.47
C GLU A 100 -16.58 15.58 1.97
N LEU A 101 -16.38 16.81 1.49
CA LEU A 101 -16.11 17.04 0.06
C LEU A 101 -14.80 16.37 -0.36
N ARG A 102 -13.75 16.46 0.46
CA ARG A 102 -12.49 15.75 0.20
C ARG A 102 -12.71 14.25 0.09
N GLU A 103 -13.50 13.68 0.99
CA GLU A 103 -13.84 12.25 0.97
C GLU A 103 -14.59 11.89 -0.32
N GLN A 104 -15.56 12.71 -0.73
CA GLN A 104 -16.30 12.48 -1.97
C GLN A 104 -15.37 12.55 -3.19
N LEU A 105 -14.46 13.51 -3.24
CA LEU A 105 -13.51 13.68 -4.34
C LEU A 105 -12.43 12.58 -4.36
N SER A 106 -12.16 11.95 -3.24
CA SER A 106 -11.18 10.87 -3.17
C SER A 106 -11.55 9.65 -4.03
N SER A 107 -12.84 9.46 -4.28
CA SER A 107 -13.34 8.37 -5.13
C SER A 107 -13.58 8.77 -6.58
N VAL A 108 -13.27 10.02 -6.95
CA VAL A 108 -13.46 10.54 -8.30
C VAL A 108 -12.16 10.38 -9.09
N SER A 109 -12.26 9.80 -10.29
CA SER A 109 -11.11 9.59 -11.19
C SER A 109 -11.09 10.54 -12.39
N SER A 110 -12.23 11.15 -12.71
CA SER A 110 -12.33 12.14 -13.76
C SER A 110 -13.53 13.04 -13.53
N PHE A 111 -13.51 14.23 -14.12
CA PHE A 111 -14.65 15.13 -14.08
C PHE A 111 -14.70 15.98 -15.34
N GLU A 112 -15.91 16.47 -15.66
CA GLU A 112 -16.16 17.44 -16.72
C GLU A 112 -16.53 18.76 -16.07
N ARG A 113 -15.73 19.79 -16.29
CA ARG A 113 -16.02 21.14 -15.85
C ARG A 113 -16.89 21.81 -16.91
N PHE A 114 -18.07 22.28 -16.55
CA PHE A 114 -19.01 22.91 -17.50
C PHE A 114 -19.65 24.13 -16.87
N GLU A 115 -20.13 25.05 -17.71
CA GLU A 115 -20.86 26.23 -17.26
C GLU A 115 -22.28 25.85 -16.87
N ILE A 116 -22.57 25.84 -15.56
CA ILE A 116 -23.92 25.56 -15.07
C ILE A 116 -24.84 26.76 -15.31
N PHE A 117 -24.34 27.96 -15.04
CA PHE A 117 -25.03 29.21 -15.32
C PHE A 117 -24.08 30.13 -16.07
N PRO A 118 -24.16 30.18 -17.42
CA PRO A 118 -23.25 31.01 -18.22
C PRO A 118 -23.27 32.45 -17.77
N LYS A 119 -22.10 33.03 -17.61
CA LYS A 119 -21.91 34.39 -17.09
C LYS A 119 -22.63 35.46 -17.90
N GLU A 120 -22.61 35.34 -19.22
CA GLU A 120 -23.09 36.36 -20.14
C GLU A 120 -24.60 36.35 -20.30
N SER A 121 -25.26 35.22 -20.15
CA SER A 121 -26.69 35.06 -20.45
C SER A 121 -27.57 34.80 -19.23
N SER A 122 -27.00 34.37 -18.11
CA SER A 122 -27.80 33.95 -16.96
C SER A 122 -28.27 35.11 -16.07
N TRP A 123 -27.54 36.19 -16.06
CA TRP A 123 -27.72 37.27 -15.10
C TRP A 123 -27.92 38.64 -15.80
N PRO A 124 -29.02 38.81 -16.56
CA PRO A 124 -29.23 40.05 -17.32
C PRO A 124 -29.53 41.28 -16.45
N ASN A 125 -30.04 41.07 -15.23
CA ASN A 125 -30.43 42.15 -14.32
C ASN A 125 -29.46 42.38 -13.16
N HIS A 126 -28.27 41.76 -13.21
CA HIS A 126 -27.24 41.87 -12.20
C HIS A 126 -25.89 42.16 -12.86
N THR A 127 -25.03 42.86 -12.15
CA THR A 127 -23.66 43.09 -12.63
C THR A 127 -22.78 41.88 -12.32
N VAL A 128 -22.09 41.36 -13.34
CA VAL A 128 -21.27 40.16 -13.24
C VAL A 128 -19.77 40.44 -13.33
N THR A 129 -19.39 41.70 -13.55
CA THR A 129 -17.99 42.10 -13.83
C THR A 129 -17.30 42.86 -12.70
N LYS A 130 -18.07 43.40 -11.74
CA LYS A 130 -17.53 44.19 -10.62
C LYS A 130 -17.10 43.37 -9.40
N GLY A 131 -17.47 42.13 -9.35
CA GLY A 131 -17.18 41.25 -8.22
C GLY A 131 -15.76 40.72 -8.24
N VAL A 132 -14.79 41.59 -8.02
CA VAL A 132 -13.37 41.24 -7.94
C VAL A 132 -12.79 41.78 -6.64
N THR A 133 -11.73 41.14 -6.17
CA THR A 133 -11.09 41.53 -4.91
C THR A 133 -9.57 41.42 -5.01
N THR A 134 -8.89 42.27 -4.25
CA THR A 134 -7.43 42.23 -4.15
C THR A 134 -6.94 40.97 -3.44
N SER A 135 -7.78 40.36 -2.59
CA SER A 135 -7.45 39.11 -1.90
C SER A 135 -7.24 37.95 -2.87
N CYS A 136 -7.93 37.97 -4.02
CA CYS A 136 -7.82 36.96 -5.08
C CYS A 136 -7.04 37.52 -6.29
N SER A 137 -6.10 38.42 -6.09
CA SER A 137 -5.35 39.04 -7.18
C SER A 137 -4.61 38.01 -8.04
N HIS A 138 -4.56 38.24 -9.33
CA HIS A 138 -3.83 37.44 -10.30
C HIS A 138 -3.06 38.36 -11.23
N ASN A 139 -1.73 38.19 -11.32
CA ASN A 139 -0.84 39.04 -12.09
C ASN A 139 -0.98 40.56 -11.75
N GLY A 140 -1.11 40.85 -10.46
CA GLY A 140 -1.21 42.23 -9.96
C GLY A 140 -2.57 42.87 -10.14
N LYS A 141 -3.56 42.19 -10.70
CA LYS A 141 -4.92 42.70 -10.87
C LYS A 141 -5.89 41.98 -9.93
N SER A 142 -6.86 42.75 -9.40
CA SER A 142 -7.96 42.17 -8.63
C SER A 142 -8.71 41.13 -9.47
N SER A 143 -9.06 40.03 -8.88
CA SER A 143 -9.74 38.94 -9.55
C SER A 143 -10.69 38.23 -8.57
N PHE A 144 -11.28 37.11 -8.99
CA PHE A 144 -12.15 36.31 -8.19
C PHE A 144 -12.02 34.85 -8.62
N TYR A 145 -12.71 33.94 -7.92
CA TYR A 145 -12.71 32.53 -8.27
C TYR A 145 -13.22 32.28 -9.69
N ARG A 146 -12.58 31.41 -10.41
CA ARG A 146 -12.92 31.08 -11.79
C ARG A 146 -14.20 30.26 -11.92
N ASN A 147 -14.67 29.64 -10.85
CA ASN A 147 -15.87 28.80 -10.87
C ASN A 147 -17.09 29.47 -10.22
N LEU A 148 -16.93 30.66 -9.69
CA LEU A 148 -17.96 31.40 -8.98
C LEU A 148 -18.12 32.81 -9.57
N LEU A 149 -19.31 33.39 -9.41
CA LEU A 149 -19.61 34.77 -9.79
C LEU A 149 -20.10 35.55 -8.59
N TRP A 150 -19.52 36.69 -8.36
CA TRP A 150 -19.99 37.64 -7.37
C TRP A 150 -21.00 38.59 -8.01
N LEU A 151 -22.28 38.31 -7.85
CA LEU A 151 -23.34 39.17 -8.38
C LEU A 151 -23.50 40.40 -7.54
N THR A 152 -23.53 41.57 -8.17
CA THR A 152 -23.69 42.85 -7.52
C THR A 152 -24.83 43.63 -8.18
N GLU A 153 -25.14 44.81 -7.64
CA GLU A 153 -26.20 45.68 -8.16
C GLU A 153 -25.97 46.06 -9.62
N LYS A 154 -27.05 46.33 -10.32
CA LYS A 154 -27.06 46.89 -11.68
C LYS A 154 -28.02 48.06 -11.72
N ASN A 155 -27.50 49.26 -12.13
CA ASN A 155 -28.28 50.47 -12.20
C ASN A 155 -28.98 50.85 -10.87
N GLY A 156 -28.28 50.60 -9.76
CA GLY A 156 -28.82 50.90 -8.43
C GLY A 156 -29.87 49.96 -7.90
N LEU A 157 -30.08 48.82 -8.56
CA LEU A 157 -31.05 47.80 -8.18
C LEU A 157 -30.39 46.44 -8.06
N TYR A 158 -30.92 45.64 -7.14
CA TYR A 158 -30.59 44.22 -7.05
C TYR A 158 -31.94 43.44 -7.01
N PRO A 159 -32.48 43.12 -8.18
CA PRO A 159 -33.75 42.39 -8.25
C PRO A 159 -33.61 40.99 -7.65
N ASN A 160 -34.71 40.47 -7.10
CA ASN A 160 -34.74 39.10 -6.64
C ASN A 160 -34.39 38.14 -7.80
N LEU A 161 -33.51 37.19 -7.53
CA LEU A 161 -33.11 36.23 -8.55
C LEU A 161 -33.70 34.85 -8.21
N SER A 162 -33.99 34.11 -9.26
CA SER A 162 -34.37 32.72 -9.19
C SER A 162 -33.75 32.01 -10.39
N LYS A 163 -32.96 31.01 -10.12
CA LYS A 163 -32.27 30.27 -11.18
C LYS A 163 -32.33 28.79 -10.87
N SER A 164 -32.66 27.98 -11.87
CA SER A 164 -32.72 26.53 -11.71
C SER A 164 -31.87 25.83 -12.75
N TYR A 165 -31.39 24.66 -12.38
CA TYR A 165 -30.63 23.77 -13.27
C TYR A 165 -31.15 22.34 -13.11
N VAL A 166 -31.40 21.68 -14.22
CA VAL A 166 -31.76 20.25 -14.25
C VAL A 166 -30.50 19.46 -14.66
N ASN A 167 -30.13 18.47 -13.85
CA ASN A 167 -28.98 17.64 -14.15
C ASN A 167 -29.31 16.66 -15.29
N ASN A 168 -28.85 16.97 -16.48
CA ASN A 168 -29.01 16.12 -17.67
C ASN A 168 -27.69 15.44 -18.08
N LYS A 169 -26.70 15.39 -17.18
CA LYS A 169 -25.36 14.86 -17.49
C LYS A 169 -25.23 13.35 -17.32
N GLU A 170 -26.22 12.66 -16.83
CA GLU A 170 -26.19 11.22 -16.51
C GLU A 170 -25.18 10.83 -15.43
N LYS A 171 -24.60 11.81 -14.75
CA LYS A 171 -23.60 11.67 -13.68
C LYS A 171 -23.98 12.59 -12.54
N GLU A 172 -23.43 12.33 -11.35
CA GLU A 172 -23.53 13.28 -10.25
C GLU A 172 -22.85 14.59 -10.64
N VAL A 173 -23.47 15.71 -10.31
CA VAL A 173 -22.93 17.05 -10.56
C VAL A 173 -22.61 17.70 -9.21
N LEU A 174 -21.38 18.12 -9.05
CA LEU A 174 -20.95 18.90 -7.88
C LEU A 174 -21.22 20.39 -8.16
N VAL A 175 -22.08 20.99 -7.34
CA VAL A 175 -22.45 22.41 -7.43
C VAL A 175 -21.91 23.12 -6.21
N LEU A 176 -21.18 24.21 -6.43
CA LEU A 176 -20.60 25.05 -5.36
C LEU A 176 -21.14 26.46 -5.47
N TRP A 177 -21.38 27.07 -4.31
CA TRP A 177 -21.78 28.48 -4.22
C TRP A 177 -21.23 29.07 -2.93
N GLY A 178 -21.44 30.37 -2.76
CA GLY A 178 -21.06 31.05 -1.54
C GLY A 178 -22.14 32.02 -1.07
N VAL A 179 -22.02 32.42 0.21
CA VAL A 179 -22.83 33.49 0.80
C VAL A 179 -21.88 34.52 1.36
N HIS A 180 -22.01 35.75 0.92
CA HIS A 180 -21.18 36.86 1.38
C HIS A 180 -21.72 37.45 2.66
N HIS A 181 -20.84 37.66 3.64
CA HIS A 181 -21.11 38.30 4.92
C HIS A 181 -20.28 39.57 5.01
N PRO A 182 -20.87 40.73 4.69
CA PRO A 182 -20.16 42.01 4.75
C PRO A 182 -19.74 42.44 6.17
N SER A 183 -18.76 43.29 6.28
CA SER A 183 -18.27 43.78 7.57
C SER A 183 -19.13 44.86 8.20
N ASN A 184 -19.93 45.54 7.41
CA ASN A 184 -20.76 46.64 7.84
C ASN A 184 -22.01 46.82 6.98
N ILE A 185 -23.00 47.56 7.48
CA ILE A 185 -24.27 47.75 6.78
C ILE A 185 -24.12 48.61 5.54
N ARG A 186 -23.13 49.49 5.54
CA ARG A 186 -22.86 50.37 4.36
C ARG A 186 -22.45 49.54 3.17
N ASP A 187 -21.61 48.54 3.36
CA ASP A 187 -21.19 47.65 2.27
C ASP A 187 -22.36 46.79 1.80
N GLN A 188 -23.18 46.32 2.72
CA GLN A 188 -24.40 45.57 2.39
C GLN A 188 -25.33 46.38 1.49
N ARG A 189 -25.58 47.64 1.84
CA ARG A 189 -26.43 48.55 1.01
C ARG A 189 -25.80 48.91 -0.31
N ALA A 190 -24.49 49.15 -0.30
CA ALA A 190 -23.79 49.55 -1.52
C ALA A 190 -23.74 48.45 -2.57
N ILE A 191 -23.58 47.21 -2.14
CA ILE A 191 -23.46 46.05 -3.05
C ILE A 191 -24.81 45.49 -3.45
N TYR A 192 -25.74 45.35 -2.50
CA TYR A 192 -26.98 44.55 -2.71
C TYR A 192 -28.26 45.37 -2.57
N HIS A 193 -28.19 46.62 -2.15
CA HIS A 193 -29.36 47.51 -1.95
C HIS A 193 -30.48 46.94 -1.08
N THR A 194 -30.14 45.99 -0.18
CA THR A 194 -31.11 45.44 0.77
C THR A 194 -30.42 45.13 2.10
N GLU A 195 -31.19 45.28 3.21
CA GLU A 195 -30.69 44.96 4.55
C GLU A 195 -31.10 43.59 4.98
N ASN A 196 -32.27 43.11 4.51
CA ASN A 196 -32.85 41.81 4.89
C ASN A 196 -32.65 40.79 3.76
N ALA A 197 -31.38 40.48 3.51
CA ALA A 197 -31.01 39.57 2.46
C ALA A 197 -31.17 38.11 2.90
N TYR A 198 -31.40 37.25 1.91
CA TYR A 198 -31.41 35.80 2.09
C TYR A 198 -30.90 35.13 0.84
N VAL A 199 -30.41 33.90 1.02
CA VAL A 199 -30.10 32.98 -0.08
C VAL A 199 -30.77 31.65 0.24
N SER A 200 -31.50 31.11 -0.72
CA SER A 200 -32.18 29.81 -0.57
C SER A 200 -31.70 28.87 -1.68
N VAL A 201 -31.27 27.68 -1.29
CA VAL A 201 -30.84 26.64 -2.22
C VAL A 201 -31.59 25.35 -1.91
N VAL A 202 -32.28 24.83 -2.90
CA VAL A 202 -33.16 23.66 -2.76
C VAL A 202 -32.92 22.68 -3.89
N SER A 203 -32.81 21.40 -3.54
CA SER A 203 -32.89 20.27 -4.46
C SER A 203 -33.73 19.17 -3.78
N SER A 204 -33.86 17.99 -4.40
CA SER A 204 -34.63 16.89 -3.81
C SER A 204 -34.11 16.42 -2.45
N HIS A 205 -32.79 16.49 -2.24
CA HIS A 205 -32.14 15.99 -1.03
C HIS A 205 -31.41 17.09 -0.24
N TYR A 206 -31.55 18.34 -0.66
CA TYR A 206 -30.89 19.46 -0.02
C TYR A 206 -31.88 20.62 0.07
N SER A 207 -31.99 21.24 1.26
CA SER A 207 -32.80 22.45 1.42
C SER A 207 -32.13 23.28 2.52
N ARG A 208 -31.73 24.49 2.18
CA ARG A 208 -31.12 25.40 3.16
C ARG A 208 -31.35 26.84 2.79
N ARG A 209 -31.69 27.62 3.82
CA ARG A 209 -31.80 29.07 3.73
C ARG A 209 -30.68 29.73 4.50
N PHE A 210 -30.01 30.68 3.90
CA PHE A 210 -28.89 31.40 4.48
C PHE A 210 -29.27 32.85 4.68
N THR A 211 -28.90 33.40 5.84
CA THR A 211 -29.07 34.82 6.15
C THR A 211 -27.71 35.42 6.44
N PRO A 212 -27.29 36.50 5.75
CA PRO A 212 -26.01 37.13 6.01
C PRO A 212 -25.92 37.71 7.41
N GLU A 213 -24.79 37.50 8.06
CA GLU A 213 -24.46 38.09 9.35
C GLU A 213 -23.48 39.24 9.16
N ILE A 214 -23.92 40.46 9.37
CA ILE A 214 -23.08 41.65 9.18
C ILE A 214 -22.39 41.96 10.52
N ALA A 215 -21.06 41.80 10.50
CA ALA A 215 -20.25 42.04 11.70
C ALA A 215 -18.81 42.37 11.29
N LYS A 216 -18.16 43.23 12.07
CA LYS A 216 -16.74 43.49 11.89
C LYS A 216 -15.93 42.35 12.45
N ARG A 217 -15.10 41.73 11.59
CA ARG A 217 -14.26 40.60 11.93
C ARG A 217 -12.80 40.98 11.88
N PRO A 218 -11.90 40.20 12.50
CA PRO A 218 -10.46 40.40 12.30
C PRO A 218 -10.09 40.32 10.83
N LYS A 219 -9.19 41.20 10.40
CA LYS A 219 -8.72 41.21 9.00
C LYS A 219 -7.96 39.94 8.71
N VAL A 220 -8.39 39.24 7.66
CA VAL A 220 -7.68 38.11 7.07
C VAL A 220 -7.54 38.42 5.59
N ARG A 221 -6.31 38.40 5.10
CA ARG A 221 -5.98 38.76 3.69
C ARG A 221 -6.55 40.13 3.28
N GLY A 222 -6.58 41.07 4.21
CA GLY A 222 -7.09 42.42 3.98
C GLY A 222 -8.61 42.56 4.02
N GLN A 223 -9.34 41.51 4.40
CA GLN A 223 -10.81 41.54 4.43
C GLN A 223 -11.35 41.35 5.84
N GLU A 224 -12.31 42.22 6.19
CA GLU A 224 -13.10 42.08 7.43
C GLU A 224 -14.40 41.31 7.18
N GLY A 225 -14.87 41.29 5.94
CA GLY A 225 -15.98 40.44 5.51
C GLY A 225 -15.56 38.98 5.32
N ARG A 226 -16.55 38.12 5.11
CA ARG A 226 -16.33 36.69 4.86
C ARG A 226 -17.22 36.20 3.75
N ILE A 227 -16.77 35.15 3.05
CA ILE A 227 -17.60 34.35 2.17
C ILE A 227 -17.58 32.94 2.74
N ASN A 228 -18.77 32.42 3.06
CA ASN A 228 -18.89 31.01 3.41
C ASN A 228 -19.23 30.22 2.15
N TYR A 229 -18.54 29.10 1.97
CA TYR A 229 -18.65 28.27 0.78
C TYR A 229 -19.45 27.03 1.10
N TYR A 230 -20.34 26.66 0.18
CA TYR A 230 -21.25 25.52 0.31
C TYR A 230 -21.22 24.70 -0.95
N TRP A 231 -21.61 23.46 -0.83
CA TRP A 231 -21.66 22.54 -1.97
C TRP A 231 -22.74 21.48 -1.74
N THR A 232 -23.16 20.87 -2.85
CA THR A 232 -24.02 19.70 -2.83
C THR A 232 -23.75 18.85 -4.06
N LEU A 233 -24.08 17.57 -3.97
CA LEU A 233 -24.07 16.65 -5.11
C LEU A 233 -25.49 16.54 -5.64
N LEU A 234 -25.65 16.83 -6.92
CA LEU A 234 -26.92 16.77 -7.62
C LEU A 234 -26.99 15.47 -8.42
N GLU A 235 -27.96 14.63 -8.08
CA GLU A 235 -28.15 13.34 -8.76
C GLU A 235 -28.67 13.54 -10.20
N PRO A 236 -28.44 12.58 -11.11
CA PRO A 236 -28.98 12.67 -12.46
C PRO A 236 -30.49 12.83 -12.45
N GLY A 237 -31.00 13.78 -13.24
CA GLY A 237 -32.41 14.09 -13.32
C GLY A 237 -32.98 15.01 -12.26
N ASP A 238 -32.18 15.32 -11.21
CA ASP A 238 -32.59 16.22 -10.15
C ASP A 238 -32.40 17.69 -10.55
N THR A 239 -33.17 18.56 -9.91
CA THR A 239 -33.13 20.00 -10.15
C THR A 239 -32.68 20.74 -8.92
N ILE A 240 -31.76 21.69 -9.08
CA ILE A 240 -31.33 22.60 -8.03
C ILE A 240 -31.87 24.01 -8.32
N ILE A 241 -32.41 24.65 -7.30
CA ILE A 241 -33.03 25.97 -7.42
C ILE A 241 -32.32 26.95 -6.49
N PHE A 242 -31.82 28.03 -7.04
CA PHE A 242 -31.21 29.15 -6.29
C PHE A 242 -32.14 30.33 -6.29
N GLU A 243 -32.50 30.83 -5.11
CA GLU A 243 -33.28 32.02 -4.92
C GLU A 243 -32.54 32.97 -3.97
N ALA A 244 -32.45 34.23 -4.31
CA ALA A 244 -31.76 35.20 -3.46
C ALA A 244 -32.24 36.62 -3.75
N ASN A 245 -32.10 37.50 -2.75
CA ASN A 245 -32.29 38.94 -2.95
C ASN A 245 -31.01 39.71 -2.63
N GLY A 246 -29.90 39.04 -2.43
CA GLY A 246 -28.61 39.62 -2.16
C GLY A 246 -27.64 38.56 -1.67
N ASN A 247 -26.39 38.90 -1.60
CA ASN A 247 -25.30 38.15 -0.93
C ASN A 247 -24.96 36.79 -1.55
N LEU A 248 -25.54 36.41 -2.69
CA LEU A 248 -25.22 35.17 -3.37
C LEU A 248 -23.92 35.28 -4.16
N ILE A 249 -23.00 34.39 -3.87
CA ILE A 249 -21.86 34.12 -4.74
C ILE A 249 -22.31 32.95 -5.63
N ALA A 250 -22.72 33.25 -6.85
CA ALA A 250 -23.44 32.32 -7.72
C ALA A 250 -22.52 31.26 -8.33
N PRO A 251 -22.99 30.03 -8.56
CA PRO A 251 -22.25 29.06 -9.34
C PRO A 251 -22.09 29.54 -10.80
N TRP A 252 -20.89 29.41 -11.32
CA TRP A 252 -20.58 29.67 -12.72
C TRP A 252 -20.24 28.37 -13.44
N TYR A 253 -19.32 27.61 -12.87
CA TYR A 253 -18.95 26.27 -13.34
C TYR A 253 -19.31 25.24 -12.31
N ALA A 254 -19.70 24.09 -12.78
CA ALA A 254 -19.94 22.90 -11.96
C ALA A 254 -19.17 21.73 -12.56
N PHE A 255 -19.20 20.61 -11.86
CA PHE A 255 -18.41 19.44 -12.24
C PHE A 255 -19.29 18.20 -12.32
N ALA A 256 -19.30 17.57 -13.50
CA ALA A 256 -19.90 16.24 -13.66
C ALA A 256 -18.86 15.19 -13.30
N LEU A 257 -19.11 14.41 -12.25
CA LEU A 257 -18.14 13.53 -11.64
C LEU A 257 -18.25 12.11 -12.19
N SER A 258 -17.09 11.49 -12.46
CA SER A 258 -16.97 10.07 -12.74
C SER A 258 -16.19 9.42 -11.62
N ARG A 259 -16.85 8.49 -10.90
CA ARG A 259 -16.21 7.78 -9.81
C ARG A 259 -15.35 6.66 -10.35
N GLY A 260 -14.17 6.46 -9.74
CA GLY A 260 -13.24 5.42 -10.12
C GLY A 260 -12.79 4.63 -8.91
N PHE A 261 -12.75 3.31 -9.05
CA PHE A 261 -12.21 2.43 -8.04
C PHE A 261 -10.70 2.61 -7.94
N GLY A 262 -10.18 2.73 -6.73
CA GLY A 262 -8.74 2.79 -6.48
C GLY A 262 -8.11 4.18 -6.55
N SER A 263 -8.91 5.25 -6.66
CA SER A 263 -8.41 6.63 -6.55
C SER A 263 -8.38 7.10 -5.09
N GLY A 264 -7.69 8.20 -4.83
CA GLY A 264 -7.61 8.79 -3.50
C GLY A 264 -6.87 10.12 -3.51
N ILE A 265 -6.81 10.76 -2.35
CA ILE A 265 -6.04 11.98 -2.15
C ILE A 265 -4.89 11.67 -1.19
N ILE A 266 -3.67 11.94 -1.59
CA ILE A 266 -2.49 11.79 -0.73
C ILE A 266 -1.84 13.14 -0.50
N THR A 267 -1.28 13.32 0.68
CA THR A 267 -0.49 14.48 1.05
C THR A 267 0.98 14.08 1.00
N SER A 268 1.76 14.70 0.12
CA SER A 268 3.14 14.29 -0.14
C SER A 268 4.02 15.46 -0.54
N ASN A 269 5.29 15.41 -0.10
CA ASN A 269 6.37 16.30 -0.52
C ASN A 269 7.17 15.75 -1.70
N ALA A 270 6.90 14.53 -2.12
CA ALA A 270 7.66 13.86 -3.18
C ALA A 270 7.45 14.56 -4.53
N SER A 271 8.48 14.60 -5.35
CA SER A 271 8.39 15.16 -6.71
C SER A 271 7.86 14.11 -7.68
N MET A 272 7.16 14.60 -8.71
CA MET A 272 6.69 13.76 -9.81
C MET A 272 7.85 13.35 -10.70
N ASP A 273 7.86 12.09 -11.14
CA ASP A 273 8.79 11.58 -12.13
C ASP A 273 8.03 10.76 -13.17
N GLU A 274 8.65 10.51 -14.32
CA GLU A 274 8.09 9.67 -15.37
C GLU A 274 8.32 8.19 -15.05
N CYS A 275 7.67 7.71 -14.02
CA CYS A 275 7.73 6.32 -13.61
C CYS A 275 6.32 5.73 -13.59
N ASP A 276 6.23 4.42 -13.79
CA ASP A 276 4.99 3.68 -13.64
C ASP A 276 5.10 2.77 -12.41
N ALA A 277 4.03 2.70 -11.64
CA ALA A 277 3.98 1.87 -10.44
C ALA A 277 2.61 1.24 -10.29
N LYS A 278 2.54 0.17 -9.53
CA LYS A 278 1.27 -0.46 -9.13
C LYS A 278 0.82 0.03 -7.77
N CYS A 279 1.75 0.53 -6.97
CA CYS A 279 1.50 0.97 -5.61
C CYS A 279 2.19 2.31 -5.36
N GLN A 280 1.43 3.26 -4.83
CA GLN A 280 1.93 4.58 -4.49
C GLN A 280 1.68 4.89 -3.02
N THR A 281 2.69 5.40 -2.33
CA THR A 281 2.57 5.92 -0.97
C THR A 281 2.96 7.41 -0.95
N PRO A 282 2.62 8.15 0.10
CA PRO A 282 3.07 9.53 0.24
C PRO A 282 4.59 9.70 0.24
N GLN A 283 5.35 8.69 0.64
CA GLN A 283 6.80 8.74 0.64
C GLN A 283 7.42 8.40 -0.70
N GLY A 284 6.78 7.55 -1.47
CA GLY A 284 7.27 7.12 -2.77
C GLY A 284 6.50 5.90 -3.28
N ALA A 285 6.82 5.48 -4.50
CA ALA A 285 6.22 4.30 -5.11
C ALA A 285 6.93 3.03 -4.65
N ILE A 286 6.15 1.96 -4.53
CA ILE A 286 6.62 0.62 -4.21
C ILE A 286 6.42 -0.27 -5.43
N ASN A 287 7.52 -0.85 -5.94
CA ASN A 287 7.49 -1.85 -7.00
C ASN A 287 7.93 -3.19 -6.41
N SER A 288 7.01 -3.89 -5.79
CA SER A 288 7.32 -5.15 -5.11
C SER A 288 6.17 -6.13 -5.22
N SER A 289 6.52 -7.41 -5.37
CA SER A 289 5.58 -8.52 -5.32
C SER A 289 5.50 -9.13 -3.91
N LEU A 290 6.20 -8.57 -2.93
CA LEU A 290 6.19 -9.04 -1.55
C LEU A 290 4.82 -8.78 -0.91
N PRO A 291 4.37 -9.64 0.02
CA PRO A 291 3.03 -9.51 0.59
C PRO A 291 2.88 -8.41 1.64
N PHE A 292 3.97 -7.93 2.22
CA PHE A 292 3.95 -6.94 3.29
C PHE A 292 4.87 -5.76 2.98
N GLN A 293 4.56 -4.60 3.55
CA GLN A 293 5.42 -3.41 3.49
C GLN A 293 5.35 -2.67 4.82
N ASN A 294 6.41 -1.94 5.15
CA ASN A 294 6.45 -1.07 6.32
C ASN A 294 6.76 0.38 5.96
N VAL A 295 6.53 0.76 4.71
CA VAL A 295 6.82 2.11 4.21
C VAL A 295 5.81 3.11 4.72
N HIS A 296 4.51 2.89 4.46
CA HIS A 296 3.45 3.82 4.86
C HIS A 296 2.08 3.14 4.87
N PRO A 297 1.23 3.44 5.88
CA PRO A 297 -0.11 2.86 5.94
C PRO A 297 -1.07 3.40 4.88
N VAL A 298 -0.86 4.63 4.40
CA VAL A 298 -1.66 5.23 3.33
C VAL A 298 -1.10 4.78 1.99
N THR A 299 -1.96 4.16 1.18
CA THR A 299 -1.55 3.58 -0.12
C THR A 299 -2.63 3.80 -1.16
N ILE A 300 -2.21 3.93 -2.42
CA ILE A 300 -3.10 3.98 -3.59
C ILE A 300 -2.63 2.94 -4.58
N GLY A 301 -3.57 2.17 -5.12
CA GLY A 301 -3.29 1.09 -6.06
C GLY A 301 -3.25 -0.27 -5.37
N GLU A 302 -2.62 -1.22 -6.03
CA GLU A 302 -2.46 -2.58 -5.53
C GLU A 302 -1.18 -2.67 -4.71
N CYS A 303 -1.31 -2.69 -3.39
CA CYS A 303 -0.19 -2.55 -2.47
C CYS A 303 -0.02 -3.75 -1.56
N PRO A 304 1.23 -4.05 -1.15
CA PRO A 304 1.47 -4.95 -0.04
C PRO A 304 0.76 -4.45 1.22
N LYS A 305 0.36 -5.37 2.08
CA LYS A 305 -0.30 -5.02 3.34
C LYS A 305 0.68 -4.33 4.29
N TYR A 306 0.27 -3.21 4.85
CA TYR A 306 1.09 -2.48 5.81
C TYR A 306 1.12 -3.18 7.17
N VAL A 307 2.33 -3.37 7.69
CA VAL A 307 2.60 -3.88 9.04
C VAL A 307 3.70 -3.05 9.70
N ARG A 308 3.74 -3.03 11.02
CA ARG A 308 4.76 -2.30 11.78
C ARG A 308 6.06 -3.08 11.97
N SER A 309 6.14 -4.27 11.41
CA SER A 309 7.31 -5.13 11.55
C SER A 309 8.54 -4.51 10.90
N THR A 310 9.71 -4.78 11.46
CA THR A 310 10.99 -4.36 10.88
C THR A 310 11.65 -5.47 10.07
N LYS A 311 11.25 -6.71 10.31
CA LYS A 311 11.78 -7.89 9.64
C LYS A 311 10.72 -9.00 9.58
N LEU A 312 10.44 -9.49 8.39
CA LEU A 312 9.60 -10.66 8.16
C LEU A 312 10.34 -11.56 7.17
N ARG A 313 11.15 -12.46 7.70
CA ARG A 313 11.96 -13.35 6.88
C ARG A 313 11.56 -14.79 7.15
N MET A 314 11.20 -15.51 6.10
CA MET A 314 10.75 -16.89 6.16
C MET A 314 11.88 -17.82 5.70
N VAL A 315 12.24 -18.80 6.50
CA VAL A 315 13.26 -19.77 6.13
C VAL A 315 12.73 -20.71 5.05
N THR A 316 13.56 -20.98 4.07
CA THR A 316 13.30 -22.01 3.05
C THR A 316 14.33 -23.12 3.13
N GLY A 317 15.59 -22.80 3.43
CA GLY A 317 16.66 -23.75 3.59
C GLY A 317 16.78 -24.34 4.99
N LEU A 318 17.96 -24.84 5.28
CA LEU A 318 18.28 -25.55 6.51
C LEU A 318 19.01 -24.62 7.49
N ARG A 319 19.13 -25.05 8.73
CA ARG A 319 20.08 -24.42 9.66
C ARG A 319 21.46 -24.45 9.03
N ASN A 320 22.10 -23.29 8.95
CA ASN A 320 23.43 -23.21 8.38
C ASN A 320 24.47 -23.47 9.46
N ILE A 321 24.86 -24.73 9.57
CA ILE A 321 25.86 -25.19 10.54
C ILE A 321 26.99 -25.81 9.74
N PRO A 322 27.95 -24.97 9.23
CA PRO A 322 29.11 -25.52 8.55
C PRO A 322 29.89 -26.41 9.52
N SER A 323 30.29 -27.60 9.06
CA SER A 323 31.07 -28.51 9.89
C SER A 323 32.41 -27.87 10.21
N ILE A 324 32.75 -27.75 11.49
CA ILE A 324 34.03 -27.19 11.94
C ILE A 324 35.17 -28.10 11.54
N GLN A 325 34.91 -29.40 11.45
CA GLN A 325 35.87 -30.40 11.01
C GLN A 325 35.30 -31.12 9.78
N SER A 326 35.78 -30.76 8.60
CA SER A 326 35.41 -31.44 7.36
C SER A 326 35.85 -32.91 7.35
N ARG A 327 36.73 -33.31 8.26
CA ARG A 327 37.22 -34.68 8.43
C ARG A 327 37.40 -35.00 9.90
N GLY A 328 36.98 -36.21 10.33
CA GLY A 328 37.26 -36.71 11.65
C GLY A 328 38.72 -37.08 11.88
N LEU A 329 39.04 -37.62 13.05
CA LEU A 329 40.41 -37.94 13.49
C LEU A 329 41.22 -38.82 12.55
N PHE A 330 40.62 -39.56 11.64
CA PHE A 330 41.26 -40.46 10.68
C PHE A 330 41.00 -40.11 9.24
N GLY A 331 40.61 -38.85 8.95
CA GLY A 331 40.32 -38.38 7.61
C GLY A 331 38.92 -38.78 7.11
N ALA A 332 38.08 -39.37 7.94
CA ALA A 332 36.68 -39.68 7.60
C ALA A 332 35.79 -38.45 7.78
N ILE A 333 34.80 -38.29 6.89
CA ILE A 333 33.82 -37.21 6.98
C ILE A 333 32.70 -37.65 7.93
N ALA A 334 32.30 -36.77 8.83
CA ALA A 334 31.17 -36.98 9.72
C ALA A 334 29.85 -36.70 9.00
N GLY A 335 28.79 -37.36 9.44
CA GLY A 335 27.44 -37.12 8.90
C GLY A 335 26.71 -35.96 9.57
N PHE A 336 25.37 -35.98 9.48
CA PHE A 336 24.49 -34.89 9.88
C PHE A 336 24.58 -34.50 11.37
N ILE A 337 25.06 -35.41 12.23
CA ILE A 337 25.15 -35.15 13.68
C ILE A 337 26.20 -34.07 13.99
N GLU A 338 27.26 -33.97 13.22
CA GLU A 338 28.34 -33.01 13.44
C GLU A 338 28.21 -31.70 12.63
N GLY A 339 27.16 -31.55 11.83
CA GLY A 339 26.89 -30.34 11.06
C GLY A 339 26.61 -30.60 9.60
N GLY A 340 26.50 -29.52 8.83
CA GLY A 340 26.25 -29.57 7.40
C GLY A 340 27.52 -29.66 6.57
N TRP A 341 27.36 -29.95 5.27
CA TRP A 341 28.46 -30.09 4.31
C TRP A 341 28.48 -28.93 3.34
N THR A 342 29.52 -28.14 3.36
CA THR A 342 29.73 -27.07 2.39
C THR A 342 30.13 -27.61 1.03
N GLY A 343 30.67 -28.84 0.98
CA GLY A 343 31.06 -29.49 -0.26
C GLY A 343 29.90 -30.09 -1.07
N MET A 344 28.74 -30.26 -0.47
CA MET A 344 27.55 -30.73 -1.17
C MET A 344 26.74 -29.54 -1.69
N ILE A 345 26.79 -29.30 -3.01
CA ILE A 345 26.25 -28.09 -3.63
C ILE A 345 25.05 -28.35 -4.56
N ASP A 346 24.69 -29.61 -4.78
CA ASP A 346 23.68 -30.01 -5.75
C ASP A 346 22.31 -30.37 -5.15
N GLY A 347 22.16 -30.18 -3.84
CA GLY A 347 20.90 -30.45 -3.16
C GLY A 347 20.97 -30.16 -1.67
N TRP A 348 19.82 -30.31 -1.00
CA TRP A 348 19.71 -30.05 0.46
C TRP A 348 20.11 -31.25 1.31
N TYR A 349 19.77 -32.44 0.87
CA TYR A 349 20.07 -33.70 1.58
C TYR A 349 20.86 -34.60 0.67
N GLY A 350 21.74 -35.38 1.25
CA GLY A 350 22.50 -36.26 0.41
C GLY A 350 23.47 -37.15 1.15
N TYR A 351 24.43 -37.64 0.41
CA TYR A 351 25.36 -38.67 0.84
C TYR A 351 26.79 -38.23 0.56
N HIS A 352 27.68 -38.70 1.43
CA HIS A 352 29.10 -38.74 1.13
C HIS A 352 29.55 -40.20 1.18
N HIS A 353 30.12 -40.66 0.08
CA HIS A 353 30.65 -42.05 0.00
C HIS A 353 32.16 -42.02 -0.05
N GLN A 354 32.78 -43.03 0.49
CA GLN A 354 34.22 -43.26 0.38
C GLN A 354 34.47 -44.74 0.15
N ASN A 355 35.15 -45.08 -0.94
CA ASN A 355 35.56 -46.43 -1.30
C ASN A 355 36.90 -46.42 -2.03
N GLU A 356 37.35 -47.56 -2.52
CA GLU A 356 38.64 -47.66 -3.22
C GLU A 356 38.69 -46.85 -4.54
N GLN A 357 37.54 -46.55 -5.13
CA GLN A 357 37.41 -45.79 -6.36
C GLN A 357 37.43 -44.27 -6.12
N GLY A 358 37.35 -43.86 -4.87
CA GLY A 358 37.39 -42.46 -4.51
C GLY A 358 36.31 -42.08 -3.51
N SER A 359 36.14 -40.76 -3.31
CA SER A 359 35.15 -40.20 -2.44
C SER A 359 34.44 -38.99 -3.06
N GLY A 360 33.24 -38.69 -2.61
CA GLY A 360 32.52 -37.53 -3.13
C GLY A 360 31.17 -37.37 -2.51
N TYR A 361 30.59 -36.21 -2.76
CA TYR A 361 29.23 -35.84 -2.34
C TYR A 361 28.24 -36.07 -3.46
N ALA A 362 27.06 -36.53 -3.12
CA ALA A 362 25.96 -36.62 -4.06
C ALA A 362 24.65 -36.30 -3.35
N ALA A 363 23.88 -35.38 -3.90
CA ALA A 363 22.56 -35.05 -3.34
C ALA A 363 21.57 -36.18 -3.60
N ASP A 364 20.65 -36.38 -2.66
CA ASP A 364 19.49 -37.23 -2.86
C ASP A 364 18.41 -36.38 -3.53
N GLN A 365 18.28 -36.51 -4.83
CA GLN A 365 17.40 -35.63 -5.63
C GLN A 365 15.93 -35.78 -5.27
N LYS A 366 15.46 -36.99 -4.94
CA LYS A 366 14.07 -37.25 -4.64
C LYS A 366 13.63 -36.55 -3.35
N SER A 367 14.39 -36.72 -2.25
CA SER A 367 14.06 -36.10 -0.96
C SER A 367 14.22 -34.58 -1.00
N THR A 368 15.27 -34.10 -1.70
CA THR A 368 15.51 -32.65 -1.90
C THR A 368 14.36 -32.04 -2.69
N GLN A 369 13.94 -32.64 -3.79
CA GLN A 369 12.87 -32.10 -4.63
C GLN A 369 11.52 -32.11 -3.89
N ASN A 370 11.21 -33.16 -3.14
CA ASN A 370 10.01 -33.22 -2.33
C ASN A 370 9.98 -32.10 -1.28
N ALA A 371 11.11 -31.83 -0.65
CA ALA A 371 11.23 -30.74 0.32
C ALA A 371 11.06 -29.37 -0.34
N ILE A 372 11.68 -29.16 -1.49
CA ILE A 372 11.55 -27.91 -2.27
C ILE A 372 10.08 -27.70 -2.64
N ASN A 373 9.39 -28.73 -3.13
CA ASN A 373 7.98 -28.63 -3.50
C ASN A 373 7.11 -28.25 -2.30
N GLY A 374 7.31 -28.91 -1.16
CA GLY A 374 6.56 -28.63 0.06
C GLY A 374 6.76 -27.20 0.58
N ILE A 375 8.00 -26.74 0.58
CA ILE A 375 8.34 -25.38 1.03
C ILE A 375 7.88 -24.32 0.05
N THR A 376 8.00 -24.58 -1.26
CA THR A 376 7.47 -23.69 -2.30
C THR A 376 5.96 -23.50 -2.13
N ASN A 377 5.23 -24.58 -1.89
CA ASN A 377 3.79 -24.53 -1.63
C ASN A 377 3.47 -23.74 -0.37
N LYS A 378 4.27 -23.88 0.68
CA LYS A 378 4.12 -23.10 1.91
C LYS A 378 4.28 -21.60 1.68
N VAL A 379 5.36 -21.21 1.01
CA VAL A 379 5.65 -19.79 0.70
C VAL A 379 4.56 -19.22 -0.18
N ASN A 380 4.18 -19.92 -1.23
CA ASN A 380 3.11 -19.49 -2.14
C ASN A 380 1.78 -19.36 -1.42
N SER A 381 1.45 -20.27 -0.52
CA SER A 381 0.22 -20.22 0.27
C SER A 381 0.20 -18.98 1.17
N VAL A 382 1.31 -18.64 1.82
CA VAL A 382 1.42 -17.42 2.63
C VAL A 382 1.19 -16.17 1.79
N ILE A 383 1.83 -16.11 0.61
CA ILE A 383 1.71 -14.96 -0.30
C ILE A 383 0.27 -14.84 -0.81
N GLU A 384 -0.34 -15.94 -1.25
CA GLU A 384 -1.70 -15.93 -1.81
C GLU A 384 -2.78 -15.61 -0.78
N LYS A 385 -2.63 -16.08 0.46
CA LYS A 385 -3.60 -15.80 1.54
C LYS A 385 -3.54 -14.35 2.03
N MET A 386 -2.44 -13.65 1.79
CA MET A 386 -2.36 -12.21 2.03
C MET A 386 -2.94 -11.50 0.83
N ASN A 387 -4.22 -11.13 0.90
CA ASN A 387 -4.86 -10.35 -0.14
C ASN A 387 -4.16 -9.01 -0.29
N THR A 388 -3.95 -8.60 -1.53
CA THR A 388 -3.45 -7.26 -1.86
C THR A 388 -4.34 -6.21 -1.22
N GLN A 389 -3.73 -5.26 -0.54
CA GLN A 389 -4.45 -4.11 -0.03
C GLN A 389 -4.70 -3.13 -1.17
N PHE A 390 -5.98 -2.95 -1.53
CA PHE A 390 -6.37 -1.90 -2.44
C PHE A 390 -6.38 -0.57 -1.69
N THR A 391 -6.51 0.53 -2.39
CA THR A 391 -6.42 1.88 -1.88
C THR A 391 -6.89 2.06 -0.43
N ALA A 392 -5.98 2.52 0.43
CA ALA A 392 -6.26 2.85 1.83
C ALA A 392 -5.78 4.29 2.09
N VAL A 393 -6.70 5.26 2.00
CA VAL A 393 -6.42 6.67 2.25
C VAL A 393 -6.91 7.06 3.64
N GLY A 394 -6.14 7.95 4.30
CA GLY A 394 -6.54 8.51 5.57
C GLY A 394 -7.79 9.38 5.44
N LYS A 395 -8.57 9.46 6.51
CA LYS A 395 -9.75 10.32 6.59
C LYS A 395 -9.41 11.60 7.32
N GLU A 396 -9.97 12.71 6.85
CA GLU A 396 -9.83 14.01 7.46
C GLU A 396 -11.02 14.30 8.38
N PHE A 397 -10.76 14.98 9.50
CA PHE A 397 -11.79 15.35 10.48
C PHE A 397 -11.58 16.79 10.92
N ASN A 398 -12.68 17.49 11.24
CA ASN A 398 -12.61 18.85 11.75
C ASN A 398 -12.56 18.85 13.30
N LYS A 399 -12.49 20.05 13.88
CA LYS A 399 -12.37 20.23 15.35
C LYS A 399 -13.54 19.65 16.15
N LEU A 400 -14.73 19.61 15.56
CA LEU A 400 -15.95 19.13 16.22
C LEU A 400 -16.11 17.62 16.07
N GLU A 401 -15.28 16.98 15.27
CA GLU A 401 -15.33 15.55 14.98
C GLU A 401 -14.24 14.76 15.73
N ARG A 402 -13.70 15.31 16.81
CA ARG A 402 -12.58 14.69 17.54
C ARG A 402 -12.89 13.27 18.00
N ARG A 403 -14.12 13.03 18.46
CA ARG A 403 -14.52 11.67 18.88
C ARG A 403 -14.54 10.70 17.71
N MET A 404 -15.00 11.15 16.56
CA MET A 404 -15.00 10.35 15.32
C MET A 404 -13.58 10.06 14.87
N GLU A 405 -12.71 11.06 14.89
CA GLU A 405 -11.29 10.93 14.57
C GLU A 405 -10.60 9.91 15.49
N ASN A 406 -10.85 9.99 16.80
CA ASN A 406 -10.31 9.06 17.79
C ASN A 406 -10.81 7.63 17.56
N LEU A 407 -12.10 7.48 17.24
CA LEU A 407 -12.67 6.17 16.94
C LEU A 407 -12.04 5.59 15.67
N ASN A 408 -11.92 6.39 14.62
CA ASN A 408 -11.28 5.96 13.37
C ASN A 408 -9.84 5.50 13.60
N LYS A 409 -9.07 6.30 14.36
CA LYS A 409 -7.70 5.96 14.72
C LYS A 409 -7.62 4.67 15.53
N LYS A 410 -8.51 4.52 16.50
CA LYS A 410 -8.57 3.30 17.35
C LYS A 410 -8.85 2.06 16.51
N VAL A 411 -9.77 2.16 15.55
CA VAL A 411 -10.10 1.05 14.65
C VAL A 411 -8.92 0.72 13.76
N ASP A 412 -8.32 1.72 13.12
CA ASP A 412 -7.17 1.52 12.22
C ASP A 412 -5.97 0.96 12.97
N ASP A 413 -5.64 1.50 14.14
CA ASP A 413 -4.53 1.00 14.97
C ASP A 413 -4.80 -0.42 15.46
N GLY A 414 -6.05 -0.72 15.82
CA GLY A 414 -6.45 -2.06 16.25
C GLY A 414 -6.27 -3.09 15.15
N PHE A 415 -6.73 -2.81 13.95
CA PHE A 415 -6.53 -3.70 12.80
C PHE A 415 -5.05 -3.84 12.44
N LEU A 416 -4.31 -2.73 12.49
CA LEU A 416 -2.88 -2.77 12.23
C LEU A 416 -2.15 -3.66 13.23
N ASP A 417 -2.45 -3.55 14.51
CA ASP A 417 -1.86 -4.38 15.56
C ASP A 417 -2.19 -5.85 15.36
N ILE A 418 -3.44 -6.15 15.02
CA ILE A 418 -3.88 -7.53 14.74
C ILE A 418 -3.11 -8.12 13.55
N TRP A 419 -3.04 -7.39 12.45
CA TRP A 419 -2.38 -7.90 11.24
C TRP A 419 -0.86 -7.99 11.41
N THR A 420 -0.25 -7.06 12.14
CA THR A 420 1.18 -7.11 12.47
C THR A 420 1.48 -8.34 13.32
N TYR A 421 0.68 -8.56 14.35
CA TYR A 421 0.80 -9.73 15.22
C TYR A 421 0.62 -11.02 14.43
N ASN A 422 -0.42 -11.10 13.59
CA ASN A 422 -0.68 -12.28 12.78
C ASN A 422 0.48 -12.57 11.81
N ALA A 423 1.01 -11.56 11.15
CA ALA A 423 2.12 -11.71 10.21
C ALA A 423 3.37 -12.21 10.93
N GLU A 424 3.72 -11.59 12.05
CA GLU A 424 4.89 -11.98 12.85
C GLU A 424 4.75 -13.37 13.42
N LEU A 425 3.59 -13.69 13.99
CA LEU A 425 3.34 -15.01 14.56
C LEU A 425 3.37 -16.10 13.50
N LEU A 426 2.76 -15.85 12.35
CA LEU A 426 2.76 -16.80 11.23
C LEU A 426 4.18 -17.14 10.80
N VAL A 427 5.03 -16.10 10.64
CA VAL A 427 6.43 -16.29 10.23
C VAL A 427 7.19 -17.10 11.29
N LEU A 428 7.05 -16.75 12.57
CA LEU A 428 7.71 -17.47 13.67
C LEU A 428 7.30 -18.94 13.70
N LEU A 429 6.00 -19.23 13.62
CA LEU A 429 5.48 -20.60 13.65
C LEU A 429 5.95 -21.40 12.43
N GLU A 430 5.83 -20.81 11.25
CA GLU A 430 6.20 -21.51 10.01
C GLU A 430 7.71 -21.71 9.91
N ASN A 431 8.52 -20.81 10.43
CA ASN A 431 9.97 -21.00 10.48
C ASN A 431 10.36 -22.19 11.35
N GLY A 432 9.76 -22.31 12.52
CA GLY A 432 9.98 -23.46 13.40
C GLY A 432 9.59 -24.77 12.73
N ARG A 433 8.43 -24.79 12.09
CA ARG A 433 7.95 -25.97 11.37
C ARG A 433 8.83 -26.33 10.18
N THR A 434 9.36 -25.35 9.45
CA THR A 434 10.26 -25.59 8.32
C THR A 434 11.57 -26.21 8.78
N LEU A 435 12.16 -25.68 9.84
CA LEU A 435 13.40 -26.24 10.38
C LEU A 435 13.19 -27.68 10.88
N ASP A 436 12.10 -27.95 11.57
CA ASP A 436 11.75 -29.31 12.02
C ASP A 436 11.51 -30.25 10.83
N PHE A 437 10.91 -29.75 9.76
CA PHE A 437 10.67 -30.50 8.54
C PHE A 437 11.99 -30.97 7.92
N HIS A 438 12.99 -30.10 7.84
CA HIS A 438 14.31 -30.47 7.35
C HIS A 438 14.99 -31.51 8.24
N ASP A 439 14.92 -31.33 9.55
CA ASP A 439 15.47 -32.31 10.50
C ASP A 439 14.82 -33.67 10.31
N SER A 440 13.51 -33.70 10.16
CA SER A 440 12.75 -34.93 9.90
C SER A 440 13.17 -35.58 8.58
N ASN A 441 13.38 -34.78 7.52
CA ASN A 441 13.78 -35.31 6.22
C ASN A 441 15.17 -35.96 6.25
N VAL A 442 16.12 -35.35 6.95
CA VAL A 442 17.46 -35.96 7.15
C VAL A 442 17.39 -37.26 7.90
N LYS A 443 16.61 -37.29 9.00
CA LYS A 443 16.39 -38.50 9.76
C LYS A 443 15.76 -39.62 8.92
N ASN A 444 14.77 -39.27 8.12
CA ASN A 444 14.10 -40.24 7.25
C ASN A 444 15.07 -40.83 6.22
N LEU A 445 15.96 -40.00 5.69
CA LEU A 445 16.98 -40.47 4.74
C LEU A 445 17.96 -41.44 5.44
N TYR A 446 18.38 -41.10 6.65
CA TYR A 446 19.26 -41.95 7.46
C TYR A 446 18.60 -43.28 7.75
N GLU A 447 17.33 -43.27 8.19
CA GLU A 447 16.59 -44.51 8.51
C GLU A 447 16.34 -45.35 7.27
N LYS A 448 16.14 -44.75 6.10
CA LYS A 448 16.01 -45.46 4.82
C LYS A 448 17.29 -46.23 4.51
N VAL A 449 18.45 -45.62 4.68
CA VAL A 449 19.74 -46.31 4.46
C VAL A 449 19.94 -47.42 5.48
N LYS A 450 19.69 -47.12 6.76
CA LYS A 450 19.80 -48.13 7.85
C LYS A 450 18.94 -49.34 7.60
N SER A 451 17.70 -49.16 7.17
CA SER A 451 16.78 -50.27 6.89
C SER A 451 17.22 -51.16 5.74
N GLN A 452 17.93 -50.59 4.76
CA GLN A 452 18.49 -51.37 3.65
C GLN A 452 19.71 -52.20 4.08
N LEU A 453 20.63 -51.55 4.81
CA LEU A 453 21.93 -52.14 5.15
C LEU A 453 21.81 -53.17 6.26
N LYS A 454 20.85 -53.04 7.14
CA LYS A 454 20.65 -53.94 8.28
C LYS A 454 21.99 -54.20 9.00
N ASN A 455 22.42 -55.44 9.06
CA ASN A 455 23.70 -55.82 9.73
C ASN A 455 24.87 -55.93 8.75
N ASN A 456 24.71 -55.56 7.46
CA ASN A 456 25.83 -55.51 6.50
C ASN A 456 26.73 -54.30 6.70
N ALA A 457 26.36 -53.40 7.57
CA ALA A 457 27.16 -52.24 7.91
C ALA A 457 27.05 -51.94 9.41
N LYS A 458 28.12 -51.35 9.94
CA LYS A 458 28.15 -50.87 11.30
C LYS A 458 27.66 -49.43 11.35
N GLU A 459 26.71 -49.15 12.24
CA GLU A 459 26.25 -47.80 12.52
C GLU A 459 27.27 -47.11 13.43
N ILE A 460 27.99 -46.09 12.89
CA ILE A 460 29.12 -45.47 13.59
C ILE A 460 28.66 -44.50 14.68
N GLY A 461 27.43 -44.00 14.61
CA GLY A 461 26.87 -43.07 15.60
C GLY A 461 27.01 -41.58 15.26
N ASN A 462 27.66 -41.22 14.17
CA ASN A 462 27.82 -39.83 13.71
C ASN A 462 27.06 -39.56 12.41
N GLY A 463 26.11 -40.43 12.06
CA GLY A 463 25.34 -40.29 10.79
C GLY A 463 25.97 -41.05 9.64
N CYS A 464 26.95 -41.89 9.90
CA CYS A 464 27.65 -42.71 8.90
C CYS A 464 27.48 -44.20 9.14
N PHE A 465 27.70 -44.95 8.08
CA PHE A 465 27.72 -46.42 8.12
C PHE A 465 29.05 -46.92 7.54
N GLU A 466 29.65 -47.86 8.23
CA GLU A 466 30.86 -48.55 7.75
C GLU A 466 30.48 -49.92 7.26
N PHE A 467 30.70 -50.17 5.96
CA PHE A 467 30.36 -51.47 5.35
C PHE A 467 31.30 -52.57 5.84
N TYR A 468 30.76 -53.75 6.14
CA TYR A 468 31.51 -54.97 6.41
C TYR A 468 31.91 -55.68 5.10
N HIS A 469 31.56 -55.11 3.96
CA HIS A 469 31.92 -55.64 2.61
C HIS A 469 32.45 -54.50 1.76
N LYS A 470 33.06 -54.83 0.66
CA LYS A 470 33.45 -53.80 -0.33
C LYS A 470 32.24 -53.34 -1.09
N CYS A 471 32.08 -52.02 -1.12
CA CYS A 471 30.97 -51.36 -1.80
C CYS A 471 31.56 -50.43 -2.86
N ASN A 472 31.58 -50.93 -4.11
CA ASN A 472 32.03 -50.12 -5.23
C ASN A 472 31.00 -49.03 -5.57
N ASN A 473 31.27 -48.22 -6.59
CA ASN A 473 30.38 -47.14 -6.97
C ASN A 473 28.99 -47.66 -7.36
N GLU A 474 28.87 -48.81 -8.03
CA GLU A 474 27.59 -49.40 -8.35
C GLU A 474 26.79 -49.79 -7.06
N CYS A 475 27.48 -50.38 -6.11
CA CYS A 475 26.90 -50.70 -4.76
C CYS A 475 26.43 -49.39 -4.06
N MET A 476 27.25 -48.31 -4.05
CA MET A 476 26.91 -47.04 -3.46
C MET A 476 25.66 -46.42 -4.12
N GLU A 477 25.60 -46.50 -5.48
CA GLU A 477 24.40 -46.02 -6.20
C GLU A 477 23.15 -46.81 -5.84
N SER A 478 23.25 -48.13 -5.60
CA SER A 478 22.12 -48.94 -5.20
C SER A 478 21.59 -48.56 -3.84
N VAL A 479 22.47 -48.22 -2.91
CA VAL A 479 22.08 -47.71 -1.57
C VAL A 479 21.34 -46.36 -1.70
N LYS A 480 21.86 -45.45 -2.51
CA LYS A 480 21.25 -44.14 -2.77
C LYS A 480 19.88 -44.26 -3.43
N ASN A 481 19.72 -45.21 -4.36
CA ASN A 481 18.48 -45.45 -5.10
C ASN A 481 17.42 -46.25 -4.32
N GLY A 482 17.76 -46.82 -3.18
CA GLY A 482 16.87 -47.66 -2.42
C GLY A 482 16.75 -49.10 -2.95
N THR A 483 17.71 -49.54 -3.79
CA THR A 483 17.71 -50.81 -4.47
C THR A 483 18.83 -51.74 -3.99
N TYR A 484 19.37 -51.48 -2.82
CA TYR A 484 20.48 -52.27 -2.26
C TYR A 484 20.08 -53.76 -2.07
N ASP A 485 20.89 -54.65 -2.59
CA ASP A 485 20.67 -56.09 -2.56
C ASP A 485 21.34 -56.68 -1.30
N TYR A 486 20.61 -56.75 -0.22
CA TYR A 486 21.11 -57.24 1.05
C TYR A 486 21.64 -58.69 0.98
N PRO A 487 20.92 -59.64 0.34
CA PRO A 487 21.40 -61.04 0.28
C PRO A 487 22.72 -61.20 -0.45
N LYS A 488 23.01 -60.38 -1.47
CA LYS A 488 24.23 -60.44 -2.23
C LYS A 488 25.48 -60.25 -1.39
N TYR A 489 25.42 -59.42 -0.36
CA TYR A 489 26.56 -59.03 0.47
C TYR A 489 26.51 -59.62 1.87
N SER A 490 25.47 -60.40 2.23
CA SER A 490 25.24 -60.81 3.63
C SER A 490 26.29 -61.83 4.12
N GLU A 491 26.75 -62.75 3.28
CA GLU A 491 27.77 -63.76 3.65
C GLU A 491 29.14 -63.10 3.87
N GLU A 492 29.57 -62.23 2.94
CA GLU A 492 30.82 -61.46 3.08
C GLU A 492 30.80 -60.59 4.32
N SER A 493 29.69 -59.91 4.58
CA SER A 493 29.49 -59.05 5.73
C SER A 493 29.52 -59.85 7.04
N LYS A 494 28.91 -61.01 7.06
CA LYS A 494 28.91 -61.91 8.26
C LYS A 494 30.34 -62.37 8.58
N LEU A 495 31.12 -62.75 7.57
CA LEU A 495 32.49 -63.16 7.80
C LEU A 495 33.38 -62.02 8.28
N ASN A 496 33.26 -60.85 7.71
CA ASN A 496 34.04 -59.66 8.11
C ASN A 496 33.62 -59.13 9.49
N ARG A 497 32.33 -59.16 9.82
CA ARG A 497 31.83 -58.75 11.12
C ARG A 497 32.36 -59.66 12.23
N GLY A 498 32.43 -60.94 12.02
CA GLY A 498 32.98 -61.87 12.95
C GLY A 498 34.49 -61.71 13.19
N LYS A 499 35.23 -61.12 12.25
CA LYS A 499 36.67 -60.83 12.38
C LYS A 499 36.92 -59.55 13.16
N ILE A 500 36.01 -58.60 13.15
CA ILE A 500 36.14 -57.29 13.79
C ILE A 500 35.66 -57.37 15.24
N ASP A 501 34.67 -58.16 15.50
CA ASP A 501 34.16 -58.44 16.86
C ASP A 501 34.99 -59.54 17.51
#